data_3c4dc2f5bed9a2edbe8305cd9d34570a
#
_entry.id   3c4dc2f5bed9a2edbe8305cd9d34570a
#
_cell.length_a   1.000
_cell.length_b   1.000
_cell.length_c   1.000
_cell.angle_alpha   90.00
_cell.angle_beta   90.00
_cell.angle_gamma   90.00
#
_symmetry.space_group_name_H-M   'P 1'
#
loop_
_entity.id
_entity.type
_entity.pdbx_description
1 polymer ?
#
loop_
_entity_poly.entity_id
_entity_poly.type
_entity_poly.pdbx_seq_one_letter_code
_entity_poly.pdbx_strand_id
1 'polypeptide(L)'
;VSEGSYNAVTWLLDRNVEEGRGNKLVFDDTVSRLTYGELQRETRRAANMLRRLGVRREERVAMIMLDTVDFPIVFLGAIRAGIVPVPLNTLLTADQYAYILADCRARVLFVSEALYPVIKDVVGRMPDLEHVVVSGAKQNGHKQLTEEIAGEGDQFTTAATHPDEPAFWLYSSGSTGMPKGVRHIHSNLQATAETYAKQVLGIRENDVGLSAAKLFFAYGLGNALTFPMSVGATTILNSERPTPARMFDLMNRYNPSIFYGVPTLFAAMLNDEAMKAERGGKSLRICTSAGEALPESVGNSWKSRFGVDILDGVGSTELLHIFLSNAPGDIKYGSSGKPVPGYAVRLVNEAGQDVADGEVGELLVDAPSAGEGYWNQRHKSRRTFEGPWTRTGDKYVRDSDGRYTFCGRADDMFKVSGIWVSPFEVESALITHPAVLEAAVVPEADPEGLLKPRAFVVLRPGAKVTDLQEMLKEHVKQKIGPWKYPRWIDVVESLPKTATGKIQRFKLREGAN
;
A
#
# COMPACT_ATOMS: atom_id res chain seq x y z
N VAL A 1 -8.98 6.57 33.71
CA VAL A 1 -9.07 6.97 32.27
C VAL A 1 -10.15 8.03 32.21
N SER A 2 -9.82 9.26 31.77
CA SER A 2 -10.82 10.32 31.57
C SER A 2 -11.84 9.89 30.52
N GLU A 3 -13.13 10.26 30.72
CA GLU A 3 -14.15 10.09 29.68
C GLU A 3 -13.63 10.69 28.36
N GLY A 4 -13.59 9.88 27.28
CA GLY A 4 -13.08 10.30 25.96
C GLY A 4 -11.62 9.95 25.67
N SER A 5 -10.82 9.35 26.58
CA SER A 5 -9.47 8.92 26.24
C SER A 5 -9.48 7.62 25.44
N TYR A 6 -8.74 7.60 24.32
CA TYR A 6 -8.60 6.47 23.43
C TYR A 6 -7.16 6.36 22.93
N ASN A 7 -6.58 5.17 23.00
CA ASN A 7 -5.30 4.87 22.38
C ASN A 7 -5.46 3.62 21.49
N ALA A 8 -5.05 3.70 20.25
CA ALA A 8 -5.23 2.60 19.30
C ALA A 8 -4.62 1.28 19.78
N VAL A 9 -3.55 1.34 20.60
CA VAL A 9 -2.90 0.13 21.12
C VAL A 9 -3.77 -0.59 22.16
N THR A 10 -4.55 0.13 22.97
CA THR A 10 -5.48 -0.52 23.89
C THR A 10 -6.55 -1.31 23.15
N TRP A 11 -7.06 -0.74 22.06
CA TRP A 11 -8.05 -1.42 21.23
C TRP A 11 -7.46 -2.60 20.43
N LEU A 12 -6.27 -2.44 19.84
CA LEU A 12 -5.63 -3.48 19.02
C LEU A 12 -5.00 -4.60 19.85
N LEU A 13 -4.34 -4.27 20.95
CA LEU A 13 -3.47 -5.20 21.67
C LEU A 13 -3.98 -5.54 23.06
N ASP A 14 -4.18 -4.54 23.93
CA ASP A 14 -4.50 -4.79 25.34
C ASP A 14 -5.83 -5.53 25.50
N ARG A 15 -6.83 -5.17 24.71
CA ARG A 15 -8.13 -5.87 24.64
C ARG A 15 -7.96 -7.36 24.35
N ASN A 16 -7.07 -7.76 23.42
CA ASN A 16 -6.86 -9.17 23.12
C ASN A 16 -6.30 -9.96 24.30
N VAL A 17 -5.44 -9.34 25.09
CA VAL A 17 -4.91 -9.96 26.32
C VAL A 17 -6.00 -10.05 27.40
N GLU A 18 -6.79 -8.99 27.58
CA GLU A 18 -7.93 -8.93 28.52
C GLU A 18 -9.01 -9.95 28.18
N GLU A 19 -9.26 -10.20 26.90
CA GLU A 19 -10.19 -11.22 26.38
C GLU A 19 -9.61 -12.65 26.40
N GLY A 20 -8.44 -12.87 27.04
CA GLY A 20 -7.86 -14.20 27.25
C GLY A 20 -6.95 -14.72 26.14
N ARG A 21 -6.61 -13.90 25.12
CA ARG A 21 -5.73 -14.30 24.02
C ARG A 21 -4.24 -14.09 24.30
N GLY A 22 -3.84 -13.82 25.54
CA GLY A 22 -2.46 -13.52 25.90
C GLY A 22 -1.44 -14.56 25.43
N ASN A 23 -1.80 -15.84 25.45
CA ASN A 23 -0.93 -16.94 25.00
C ASN A 23 -1.07 -17.27 23.51
N LYS A 24 -1.95 -16.60 22.78
CA LYS A 24 -2.15 -16.83 21.36
C LYS A 24 -1.06 -16.15 20.53
N LEU A 25 -0.57 -16.85 19.49
CA LEU A 25 0.40 -16.32 18.54
C LEU A 25 -0.21 -15.13 17.78
N VAL A 26 0.47 -13.99 17.78
CA VAL A 26 0.10 -12.81 16.98
C VAL A 26 0.98 -12.69 15.75
N PHE A 27 2.31 -12.82 15.91
CA PHE A 27 3.26 -12.69 14.80
C PHE A 27 4.27 -13.84 14.77
N ASP A 28 4.57 -14.32 13.56
CA ASP A 28 5.68 -15.24 13.25
C ASP A 28 6.42 -14.62 12.04
N ASP A 29 7.68 -14.24 12.21
CA ASP A 29 8.52 -13.68 11.13
C ASP A 29 9.46 -14.71 10.50
N THR A 30 9.18 -16.00 10.73
CA THR A 30 9.97 -17.16 10.29
C THR A 30 11.24 -17.44 11.12
N VAL A 31 11.68 -16.49 11.92
CA VAL A 31 12.83 -16.57 12.85
C VAL A 31 12.36 -16.47 14.29
N SER A 32 11.51 -15.51 14.56
CA SER A 32 10.99 -15.18 15.89
C SER A 32 9.46 -15.24 15.91
N ARG A 33 8.91 -15.50 17.10
CA ARG A 33 7.47 -15.58 17.35
C ARG A 33 7.11 -14.74 18.55
N LEU A 34 5.93 -14.12 18.48
CA LEU A 34 5.35 -13.40 19.60
C LEU A 34 3.89 -13.81 19.81
N THR A 35 3.53 -14.03 21.05
CA THR A 35 2.14 -14.07 21.49
C THR A 35 1.62 -12.65 21.77
N TYR A 36 0.30 -12.49 21.90
CA TYR A 36 -0.30 -11.19 22.25
C TYR A 36 0.23 -10.65 23.60
N GLY A 37 0.42 -11.53 24.60
CA GLY A 37 0.96 -11.14 25.90
C GLY A 37 2.44 -10.74 25.84
N GLU A 38 3.25 -11.43 25.03
CA GLU A 38 4.64 -11.04 24.79
C GLU A 38 4.73 -9.71 24.08
N LEU A 39 3.96 -9.52 23.01
CA LEU A 39 3.89 -8.25 22.30
C LEU A 39 3.46 -7.09 23.23
N GLN A 40 2.49 -7.34 24.13
CA GLN A 40 2.08 -6.33 25.11
C GLN A 40 3.25 -5.91 26.03
N ARG A 41 4.01 -6.89 26.56
CA ARG A 41 5.20 -6.60 27.37
C ARG A 41 6.26 -5.84 26.59
N GLU A 42 6.59 -6.29 25.39
CA GLU A 42 7.64 -5.67 24.58
C GLU A 42 7.24 -4.25 24.12
N THR A 43 5.97 -3.99 23.83
CA THR A 43 5.50 -2.62 23.50
C THR A 43 5.56 -1.68 24.70
N ARG A 44 5.36 -2.16 25.94
CA ARG A 44 5.55 -1.38 27.16
C ARG A 44 7.02 -1.04 27.38
N ARG A 45 7.91 -2.01 27.19
CA ARG A 45 9.38 -1.80 27.24
C ARG A 45 9.84 -0.80 26.17
N ALA A 46 9.35 -0.95 24.94
CA ALA A 46 9.65 0.01 23.87
C ALA A 46 9.16 1.42 24.19
N ALA A 47 7.99 1.56 24.82
CA ALA A 47 7.48 2.85 25.28
C ALA A 47 8.37 3.47 26.38
N ASN A 48 8.86 2.67 27.36
CA ASN A 48 9.81 3.11 28.37
C ASN A 48 11.15 3.55 27.74
N MET A 49 11.69 2.75 26.82
CA MET A 49 12.90 3.07 26.05
C MET A 49 12.77 4.42 25.35
N LEU A 50 11.68 4.66 24.65
CA LEU A 50 11.44 5.93 23.94
C LEU A 50 11.39 7.12 24.90
N ARG A 51 10.76 6.96 26.07
CA ARG A 51 10.76 8.00 27.11
C ARG A 51 12.14 8.25 27.69
N ARG A 52 12.93 7.20 27.95
CA ARG A 52 14.34 7.32 28.40
C ARG A 52 15.22 8.00 27.37
N LEU A 53 14.99 7.74 26.06
CA LEU A 53 15.65 8.43 24.95
C LEU A 53 15.19 9.90 24.79
N GLY A 54 14.33 10.40 25.66
CA GLY A 54 13.89 11.80 25.67
C GLY A 54 12.79 12.14 24.68
N VAL A 55 12.20 11.15 23.98
CA VAL A 55 11.11 11.39 23.01
C VAL A 55 9.83 11.74 23.75
N ARG A 56 9.20 12.84 23.38
CA ARG A 56 7.99 13.36 23.99
C ARG A 56 6.75 12.98 23.18
N ARG A 57 5.56 13.16 23.77
CA ARG A 57 4.28 13.01 23.08
C ARG A 57 4.25 13.87 21.80
N GLU A 58 3.67 13.32 20.73
CA GLU A 58 3.57 13.90 19.39
C GLU A 58 4.91 14.13 18.65
N GLU A 59 6.06 13.88 19.27
CA GLU A 59 7.32 13.84 18.52
C GLU A 59 7.38 12.58 17.64
N ARG A 60 8.17 12.63 16.57
CA ARG A 60 8.24 11.57 15.57
C ARG A 60 9.46 10.70 15.77
N VAL A 61 9.24 9.41 15.51
CA VAL A 61 10.33 8.43 15.34
C VAL A 61 10.22 7.79 13.97
N ALA A 62 11.31 7.81 13.20
CA ALA A 62 11.33 7.20 11.87
C ALA A 62 11.66 5.71 11.96
N MET A 63 11.08 4.91 11.07
CA MET A 63 11.25 3.47 11.03
C MET A 63 11.62 3.02 9.61
N ILE A 64 12.89 2.70 9.37
CA ILE A 64 13.39 2.04 8.16
C ILE A 64 13.61 0.57 8.52
N MET A 65 12.51 -0.17 8.67
CA MET A 65 12.52 -1.52 9.25
C MET A 65 11.91 -2.55 8.30
N LEU A 66 12.51 -3.74 8.29
CA LEU A 66 11.97 -4.92 7.63
C LEU A 66 10.78 -5.46 8.42
N ASP A 67 9.96 -6.28 7.75
CA ASP A 67 8.80 -6.95 8.36
C ASP A 67 9.25 -8.12 9.25
N THR A 68 9.76 -7.78 10.42
CA THR A 68 10.10 -8.68 11.52
C THR A 68 9.24 -8.34 12.73
N VAL A 69 9.30 -9.15 13.80
CA VAL A 69 8.59 -8.87 15.06
C VAL A 69 9.00 -7.55 15.72
N ASP A 70 10.17 -7.02 15.39
CA ASP A 70 10.64 -5.73 15.89
C ASP A 70 9.79 -4.55 15.38
N PHE A 71 9.26 -4.65 14.15
CA PHE A 71 8.44 -3.59 13.58
C PHE A 71 7.18 -3.30 14.43
N PRO A 72 6.28 -4.28 14.69
CA PRO A 72 5.12 -4.04 15.54
C PRO A 72 5.49 -3.66 16.97
N ILE A 73 6.59 -4.14 17.55
CA ILE A 73 7.05 -3.73 18.88
C ILE A 73 7.32 -2.22 18.91
N VAL A 74 8.10 -1.71 17.96
CA VAL A 74 8.46 -0.28 17.88
C VAL A 74 7.24 0.56 17.52
N PHE A 75 6.47 0.16 16.50
CA PHE A 75 5.30 0.89 16.02
C PHE A 75 4.24 1.07 17.10
N LEU A 76 3.84 -0.03 17.73
CA LEU A 76 2.83 -0.01 18.79
C LEU A 76 3.38 0.59 20.10
N GLY A 77 4.66 0.38 20.40
CA GLY A 77 5.32 0.99 21.55
C GLY A 77 5.34 2.51 21.48
N ALA A 78 5.62 3.07 20.31
CA ALA A 78 5.55 4.51 20.07
C ALA A 78 4.12 5.04 20.26
N ILE A 79 3.11 4.43 19.61
CA ILE A 79 1.71 4.82 19.74
C ILE A 79 1.24 4.72 21.21
N ARG A 80 1.65 3.67 21.94
CA ARG A 80 1.37 3.50 23.36
C ARG A 80 1.87 4.68 24.18
N ALA A 81 3.03 5.23 23.84
CA ALA A 81 3.61 6.39 24.51
C ALA A 81 3.04 7.75 24.05
N GLY A 82 2.12 7.77 23.08
CA GLY A 82 1.63 8.98 22.42
C GLY A 82 2.68 9.62 21.50
N ILE A 83 3.66 8.84 21.06
CA ILE A 83 4.71 9.21 20.11
C ILE A 83 4.29 8.76 18.72
N VAL A 84 4.65 9.51 17.69
CA VAL A 84 4.23 9.30 16.31
C VAL A 84 5.28 8.50 15.53
N PRO A 85 5.10 7.17 15.31
CA PRO A 85 5.96 6.42 14.41
C PRO A 85 5.69 6.80 12.95
N VAL A 86 6.78 6.82 12.17
CA VAL A 86 6.79 7.15 10.74
C VAL A 86 7.46 6.01 9.99
N PRO A 87 6.73 4.95 9.63
CA PRO A 87 7.27 3.87 8.82
C PRO A 87 7.62 4.36 7.41
N LEU A 88 8.82 4.00 6.94
CA LEU A 88 9.35 4.42 5.65
C LEU A 88 9.60 3.22 4.73
N ASN A 89 9.36 3.44 3.44
CA ASN A 89 9.66 2.45 2.42
C ASN A 89 11.14 2.06 2.46
N THR A 90 11.43 0.77 2.55
CA THR A 90 12.78 0.20 2.67
C THR A 90 13.57 0.18 1.36
N LEU A 91 12.98 0.63 0.26
CA LEU A 91 13.58 0.65 -1.08
C LEU A 91 13.90 2.09 -1.57
N LEU A 92 13.90 3.06 -0.68
CA LEU A 92 14.24 4.45 -1.01
C LEU A 92 15.75 4.65 -1.14
N THR A 93 16.14 5.72 -1.85
CA THR A 93 17.53 6.15 -1.95
C THR A 93 17.95 6.94 -0.70
N ALA A 94 19.26 7.08 -0.50
CA ALA A 94 19.82 7.88 0.59
C ALA A 94 19.28 9.32 0.60
N ASP A 95 19.16 9.96 -0.56
CA ASP A 95 18.66 11.34 -0.70
C ASP A 95 17.16 11.44 -0.31
N GLN A 96 16.38 10.44 -0.68
CA GLN A 96 14.96 10.37 -0.28
C GLN A 96 14.83 10.18 1.24
N TYR A 97 15.66 9.35 1.86
CA TYR A 97 15.70 9.22 3.31
C TYR A 97 16.13 10.52 3.98
N ALA A 98 17.18 11.19 3.46
CA ALA A 98 17.62 12.49 3.98
C ALA A 98 16.47 13.52 3.96
N TYR A 99 15.76 13.59 2.84
CA TYR A 99 14.60 14.46 2.72
C TYR A 99 13.51 14.14 3.76
N ILE A 100 13.10 12.88 3.87
CA ILE A 100 12.00 12.49 4.76
C ILE A 100 12.39 12.66 6.23
N LEU A 101 13.61 12.30 6.63
CA LEU A 101 14.09 12.47 8.00
C LEU A 101 14.11 13.94 8.41
N ALA A 102 14.57 14.83 7.52
CA ALA A 102 14.55 16.27 7.75
C ALA A 102 13.10 16.82 7.78
N ASP A 103 12.22 16.38 6.87
CA ASP A 103 10.83 16.83 6.80
C ASP A 103 10.03 16.41 8.03
N CYS A 104 10.11 15.15 8.46
CA CYS A 104 9.38 14.65 9.63
C CYS A 104 10.02 15.05 10.97
N ARG A 105 11.25 15.57 10.96
CA ARG A 105 11.99 15.96 12.19
C ARG A 105 12.02 14.85 13.22
N ALA A 106 12.38 13.65 12.78
CA ALA A 106 12.43 12.48 13.65
C ALA A 106 13.55 12.63 14.69
N ARG A 107 13.23 12.36 15.96
CA ARG A 107 14.20 12.38 17.08
C ARG A 107 15.00 11.08 17.16
N VAL A 108 14.36 9.97 16.84
CA VAL A 108 14.98 8.64 16.83
C VAL A 108 14.72 8.00 15.46
N LEU A 109 15.74 7.34 14.93
CA LEU A 109 15.63 6.46 13.79
C LEU A 109 15.81 5.02 14.24
N PHE A 110 14.81 4.20 13.95
CA PHE A 110 14.91 2.74 14.00
C PHE A 110 15.23 2.22 12.60
N VAL A 111 16.27 1.39 12.50
CA VAL A 111 16.70 0.86 11.21
C VAL A 111 17.08 -0.61 11.34
N SER A 112 16.62 -1.46 10.42
CA SER A 112 17.10 -2.83 10.32
C SER A 112 18.55 -2.86 9.86
N GLU A 113 19.38 -3.71 10.46
CA GLU A 113 20.80 -3.85 10.18
C GLU A 113 21.12 -3.89 8.68
N ALA A 114 20.39 -4.72 7.93
CA ALA A 114 20.59 -4.89 6.49
C ALA A 114 20.35 -3.61 5.68
N LEU A 115 19.62 -2.62 6.21
CA LEU A 115 19.30 -1.35 5.56
C LEU A 115 20.23 -0.20 6.02
N TYR A 116 20.96 -0.40 7.10
CA TYR A 116 21.87 0.63 7.64
C TYR A 116 22.90 1.14 6.63
N PRO A 117 23.53 0.31 5.78
CA PRO A 117 24.51 0.79 4.79
C PRO A 117 24.00 1.89 3.86
N VAL A 118 22.68 1.91 3.55
CA VAL A 118 22.07 2.92 2.66
C VAL A 118 22.00 4.29 3.32
N ILE A 119 21.90 4.34 4.66
CA ILE A 119 21.64 5.59 5.40
C ILE A 119 22.82 6.05 6.27
N LYS A 120 23.90 5.28 6.36
CA LYS A 120 25.04 5.56 7.24
C LYS A 120 25.62 6.97 7.07
N ASP A 121 25.68 7.47 5.83
CA ASP A 121 26.21 8.80 5.50
C ASP A 121 25.15 9.91 5.62
N VAL A 122 23.89 9.53 5.85
CA VAL A 122 22.75 10.45 6.04
C VAL A 122 22.58 10.81 7.51
N VAL A 123 22.64 9.82 8.41
CA VAL A 123 22.25 9.97 9.83
C VAL A 123 23.06 11.06 10.56
N GLY A 124 24.35 11.18 10.29
CA GLY A 124 25.22 12.20 10.92
C GLY A 124 24.96 13.65 10.47
N ARG A 125 24.10 13.85 9.46
CA ARG A 125 23.75 15.16 8.89
C ARG A 125 22.33 15.63 9.23
N MET A 126 21.56 14.82 9.98
CA MET A 126 20.18 15.14 10.32
C MET A 126 20.09 15.96 11.60
N PRO A 127 19.65 17.23 11.55
CA PRO A 127 19.76 18.17 12.68
C PRO A 127 18.87 17.79 13.88
N ASP A 128 17.73 17.14 13.62
CA ASP A 128 16.77 16.76 14.67
C ASP A 128 16.99 15.34 15.20
N LEU A 129 17.84 14.55 14.54
CA LEU A 129 18.06 13.14 14.87
C LEU A 129 19.07 12.99 16.02
N GLU A 130 18.62 12.55 17.17
CA GLU A 130 19.45 12.40 18.38
C GLU A 130 19.96 10.98 18.57
N HIS A 131 19.17 9.98 18.15
CA HIS A 131 19.50 8.57 18.35
C HIS A 131 19.22 7.74 17.10
N VAL A 132 20.12 6.78 16.86
CA VAL A 132 19.90 5.69 15.90
C VAL A 132 19.88 4.38 16.69
N VAL A 133 18.81 3.60 16.49
CA VAL A 133 18.62 2.29 17.14
C VAL A 133 18.53 1.23 16.04
N VAL A 134 19.41 0.26 16.07
CA VAL A 134 19.53 -0.79 15.06
C VAL A 134 18.81 -2.05 15.50
N SER A 135 17.89 -2.54 14.67
CA SER A 135 17.26 -3.87 14.79
C SER A 135 18.15 -4.88 14.08
N GLY A 136 18.67 -5.86 14.80
CA GLY A 136 19.68 -6.83 14.36
C GLY A 136 20.99 -6.66 15.08
N ALA A 137 22.12 -7.01 14.43
CA ALA A 137 23.43 -6.89 15.04
C ALA A 137 23.84 -5.43 15.28
N LYS A 138 24.57 -5.23 16.35
CA LYS A 138 25.03 -3.90 16.79
C LYS A 138 25.92 -3.24 15.74
N GLN A 139 25.65 -2.00 15.43
CA GLN A 139 26.50 -1.16 14.58
C GLN A 139 27.31 -0.19 15.45
N ASN A 140 28.61 -0.02 15.12
CA ASN A 140 29.49 0.86 15.88
C ASN A 140 28.95 2.29 15.99
N GLY A 141 28.90 2.80 17.21
CA GLY A 141 28.40 4.14 17.52
C GLY A 141 26.89 4.26 17.67
N HIS A 142 26.13 3.17 17.47
CA HIS A 142 24.68 3.16 17.58
C HIS A 142 24.16 2.20 18.65
N LYS A 143 22.94 2.42 19.06
CA LYS A 143 22.21 1.57 20.03
C LYS A 143 21.67 0.33 19.33
N GLN A 144 21.57 -0.79 20.04
CA GLN A 144 20.95 -2.00 19.54
C GLN A 144 19.58 -2.17 20.17
N LEU A 145 18.54 -2.40 19.36
CA LEU A 145 17.15 -2.45 19.82
C LEU A 145 16.94 -3.49 20.92
N THR A 146 17.48 -4.68 20.76
CA THR A 146 17.36 -5.78 21.73
C THR A 146 17.97 -5.41 23.08
N GLU A 147 19.18 -4.78 23.10
CA GLU A 147 19.82 -4.32 24.33
C GLU A 147 19.01 -3.21 25.00
N GLU A 148 18.54 -2.22 24.21
CA GLU A 148 17.80 -1.07 24.73
C GLU A 148 16.45 -1.48 25.35
N ILE A 149 15.72 -2.42 24.73
CA ILE A 149 14.45 -2.95 25.23
C ILE A 149 14.67 -3.86 26.44
N ALA A 150 15.68 -4.74 26.43
CA ALA A 150 15.93 -5.66 27.53
C ALA A 150 16.25 -4.96 28.85
N GLY A 151 16.80 -3.74 28.79
CA GLY A 151 17.09 -2.91 29.96
C GLY A 151 15.84 -2.26 30.59
N GLU A 152 14.67 -2.34 29.97
CA GLU A 152 13.46 -1.64 30.41
C GLU A 152 12.50 -2.52 31.22
N GLY A 153 11.77 -1.90 32.15
CA GLY A 153 10.64 -2.53 32.82
C GLY A 153 9.43 -2.71 31.89
N ASP A 154 8.59 -3.70 32.20
CA ASP A 154 7.37 -4.03 31.45
C ASP A 154 6.10 -3.33 31.97
N GLN A 155 6.26 -2.40 32.91
CA GLN A 155 5.18 -1.56 33.40
C GLN A 155 5.22 -0.21 32.71
N PHE A 156 4.12 0.17 32.05
CA PHE A 156 3.96 1.45 31.38
C PHE A 156 2.50 1.86 31.38
N THR A 157 2.22 3.08 31.81
CA THR A 157 0.87 3.66 31.70
C THR A 157 0.68 4.20 30.29
N THR A 158 -0.20 3.57 29.52
CA THR A 158 -0.52 3.99 28.13
C THR A 158 -0.98 5.44 28.12
N ALA A 159 -0.46 6.23 27.19
CA ALA A 159 -0.79 7.65 27.08
C ALA A 159 -2.30 7.83 26.87
N ALA A 160 -2.88 8.72 27.65
CA ALA A 160 -4.28 9.12 27.51
C ALA A 160 -4.40 10.06 26.30
N THR A 161 -4.51 9.47 25.11
CA THR A 161 -4.70 10.16 23.84
C THR A 161 -6.18 10.31 23.52
N HIS A 162 -6.50 11.18 22.57
CA HIS A 162 -7.85 11.33 22.02
C HIS A 162 -7.96 10.53 20.70
N PRO A 163 -9.16 10.05 20.29
CA PRO A 163 -9.34 9.39 18.98
C PRO A 163 -8.80 10.19 17.80
N ASP A 164 -8.90 11.51 17.87
CA ASP A 164 -8.51 12.45 16.82
C ASP A 164 -7.06 12.97 16.97
N GLU A 165 -6.29 12.48 17.94
CA GLU A 165 -4.86 12.83 18.02
C GLU A 165 -4.05 12.12 16.95
N PRO A 166 -2.95 12.74 16.45
CA PRO A 166 -2.01 12.08 15.54
C PRO A 166 -1.45 10.80 16.17
N ALA A 167 -1.62 9.67 15.47
CA ALA A 167 -1.12 8.37 15.92
C ALA A 167 0.13 7.92 15.17
N PHE A 168 0.17 8.13 13.86
CA PHE A 168 1.30 7.76 12.98
C PHE A 168 1.24 8.53 11.66
N TRP A 169 2.35 8.56 10.93
CA TRP A 169 2.37 9.12 9.58
C TRP A 169 2.80 8.08 8.57
N LEU A 170 2.27 8.19 7.35
CA LEU A 170 2.73 7.43 6.20
C LEU A 170 3.14 8.38 5.09
N TYR A 171 4.31 8.15 4.49
CA TYR A 171 4.75 8.95 3.35
C TYR A 171 4.22 8.36 2.05
N SER A 172 3.48 9.16 1.28
CA SER A 172 3.02 8.80 -0.06
C SER A 172 3.97 9.37 -1.11
N SER A 173 4.29 8.56 -2.13
CA SER A 173 5.02 9.02 -3.32
C SER A 173 4.04 9.75 -4.24
N GLY A 174 4.19 11.06 -4.37
CA GLY A 174 3.44 11.82 -5.37
C GLY A 174 3.91 11.50 -6.79
N SER A 175 3.01 11.51 -7.78
CA SER A 175 3.35 11.36 -9.20
C SER A 175 4.24 12.49 -9.74
N THR A 176 4.33 13.60 -9.04
CA THR A 176 4.95 14.86 -9.50
C THR A 176 5.91 15.51 -8.51
N GLY A 177 6.46 14.78 -7.52
CA GLY A 177 7.37 15.43 -6.57
C GLY A 177 7.82 14.58 -5.40
N MET A 178 8.45 15.25 -4.44
CA MET A 178 8.97 14.64 -3.22
C MET A 178 7.86 13.98 -2.38
N PRO A 179 8.17 12.94 -1.60
CA PRO A 179 7.22 12.25 -0.72
C PRO A 179 6.50 13.21 0.23
N LYS A 180 5.24 12.91 0.53
CA LYS A 180 4.37 13.72 1.40
C LYS A 180 3.98 12.90 2.62
N GLY A 181 4.17 13.43 3.83
CA GLY A 181 3.74 12.80 5.08
C GLY A 181 2.24 12.99 5.30
N VAL A 182 1.46 11.93 5.21
CA VAL A 182 0.03 11.90 5.55
C VAL A 182 -0.10 11.63 7.06
N ARG A 183 -0.81 12.50 7.77
CA ARG A 183 -1.03 12.37 9.20
C ARG A 183 -2.29 11.56 9.46
N HIS A 184 -2.14 10.44 10.17
CA HIS A 184 -3.25 9.58 10.60
C HIS A 184 -3.47 9.70 12.11
N ILE A 185 -4.74 9.64 12.52
CA ILE A 185 -5.19 9.72 13.90
C ILE A 185 -5.43 8.33 14.49
N HIS A 186 -5.57 8.25 15.81
CA HIS A 186 -5.75 6.98 16.53
C HIS A 186 -6.96 6.18 16.04
N SER A 187 -8.09 6.83 15.75
CA SER A 187 -9.33 6.16 15.31
C SER A 187 -9.24 5.57 13.90
N ASN A 188 -8.31 6.02 13.04
CA ASN A 188 -8.20 5.54 11.67
C ASN A 188 -7.90 4.03 11.57
N LEU A 189 -7.07 3.49 12.49
CA LEU A 189 -6.76 2.06 12.50
C LEU A 189 -8.03 1.23 12.79
N GLN A 190 -8.82 1.63 13.79
CA GLN A 190 -10.07 0.97 14.10
C GLN A 190 -11.07 1.10 12.94
N ALA A 191 -11.18 2.28 12.34
CA ALA A 191 -12.11 2.53 11.25
C ALA A 191 -11.90 1.57 10.07
N THR A 192 -10.66 1.36 9.63
CA THR A 192 -10.37 0.42 8.51
C THR A 192 -10.67 -1.03 8.88
N ALA A 193 -10.45 -1.43 10.14
CA ALA A 193 -10.73 -2.78 10.59
C ALA A 193 -12.23 -3.05 10.72
N GLU A 194 -13.00 -2.11 11.31
CA GLU A 194 -14.45 -2.26 11.50
C GLU A 194 -15.22 -2.23 10.17
N THR A 195 -14.70 -1.56 9.17
CA THR A 195 -15.31 -1.46 7.85
C THR A 195 -14.82 -2.57 6.91
N TYR A 196 -13.62 -2.44 6.35
CA TYR A 196 -13.12 -3.35 5.34
C TYR A 196 -12.84 -4.76 5.88
N ALA A 197 -12.05 -4.87 6.96
CA ALA A 197 -11.64 -6.19 7.42
C ALA A 197 -12.80 -7.05 7.93
N LYS A 198 -13.70 -6.48 8.72
CA LYS A 198 -14.83 -7.23 9.28
C LYS A 198 -15.97 -7.38 8.30
N GLN A 199 -16.35 -6.33 7.58
CA GLN A 199 -17.57 -6.33 6.77
C GLN A 199 -17.35 -6.83 5.33
N VAL A 200 -16.14 -6.69 4.77
CA VAL A 200 -15.82 -7.17 3.41
C VAL A 200 -15.03 -8.47 3.47
N LEU A 201 -13.89 -8.52 4.16
CA LEU A 201 -13.07 -9.75 4.25
C LEU A 201 -13.71 -10.80 5.16
N GLY A 202 -14.56 -10.39 6.11
CA GLY A 202 -15.08 -11.29 7.14
C GLY A 202 -13.94 -11.97 7.90
N ILE A 203 -12.93 -11.19 8.31
CA ILE A 203 -11.78 -11.71 9.05
C ILE A 203 -12.21 -12.30 10.39
N ARG A 204 -11.57 -13.39 10.79
CA ARG A 204 -11.93 -14.18 11.97
C ARG A 204 -10.73 -14.42 12.87
N GLU A 205 -10.98 -14.71 14.14
CA GLU A 205 -9.95 -15.04 15.11
C GLU A 205 -9.02 -16.17 14.67
N ASN A 206 -9.56 -17.19 14.00
CA ASN A 206 -8.78 -18.34 13.54
C ASN A 206 -8.08 -18.15 12.20
N ASP A 207 -8.16 -16.98 11.61
CA ASP A 207 -7.44 -16.70 10.37
C ASP A 207 -5.93 -16.58 10.62
N VAL A 208 -5.18 -16.99 9.60
CA VAL A 208 -3.74 -16.76 9.47
C VAL A 208 -3.53 -15.92 8.23
N GLY A 209 -3.04 -14.70 8.41
CA GLY A 209 -2.76 -13.77 7.33
C GLY A 209 -1.34 -13.87 6.81
N LEU A 210 -1.17 -13.79 5.48
CA LEU A 210 0.12 -13.63 4.81
C LEU A 210 0.02 -12.45 3.85
N SER A 211 0.83 -11.41 4.04
CA SER A 211 0.86 -10.23 3.17
C SER A 211 2.17 -10.12 2.39
N ALA A 212 2.06 -9.97 1.07
CA ALA A 212 3.18 -9.59 0.23
C ALA A 212 3.49 -8.09 0.31
N ALA A 213 2.49 -7.27 0.61
CA ALA A 213 2.68 -5.84 0.86
C ALA A 213 3.30 -5.62 2.24
N LYS A 214 4.30 -4.75 2.30
CA LYS A 214 5.10 -4.49 3.50
C LYS A 214 4.38 -3.60 4.51
N LEU A 215 4.71 -3.74 5.80
CA LEU A 215 4.12 -3.01 6.93
C LEU A 215 4.26 -1.48 6.83
N PHE A 216 5.25 -0.98 6.12
CA PHE A 216 5.41 0.46 5.91
C PHE A 216 4.44 1.07 4.87
N PHE A 217 3.68 0.25 4.14
CA PHE A 217 2.59 0.70 3.28
C PHE A 217 1.25 0.66 4.01
N ALA A 218 0.36 1.59 3.68
CA ALA A 218 -1.01 1.60 4.20
C ALA A 218 -1.72 0.25 4.00
N TYR A 219 -1.61 -0.33 2.81
CA TYR A 219 -2.17 -1.65 2.49
C TYR A 219 -1.56 -2.76 3.35
N GLY A 220 -0.24 -2.83 3.46
CA GLY A 220 0.45 -3.85 4.27
C GLY A 220 0.22 -3.66 5.77
N LEU A 221 0.15 -2.43 6.25
CA LEU A 221 -0.12 -2.12 7.67
C LEU A 221 -1.50 -2.64 8.09
N GLY A 222 -2.53 -2.43 7.27
CA GLY A 222 -3.85 -3.01 7.49
C GLY A 222 -3.81 -4.53 7.48
N ASN A 223 -3.31 -5.11 6.40
CA ASN A 223 -3.31 -6.55 6.15
C ASN A 223 -2.54 -7.37 7.20
N ALA A 224 -1.37 -6.89 7.61
CA ALA A 224 -0.45 -7.65 8.43
C ALA A 224 -0.44 -7.24 9.91
N LEU A 225 -1.03 -6.09 10.27
CA LEU A 225 -1.07 -5.63 11.67
C LEU A 225 -2.50 -5.35 12.12
N THR A 226 -3.14 -4.31 11.54
CA THR A 226 -4.41 -3.79 12.07
C THR A 226 -5.54 -4.83 12.01
N PHE A 227 -5.71 -5.47 10.87
CA PHE A 227 -6.84 -6.39 10.63
C PHE A 227 -6.75 -7.67 11.46
N PRO A 228 -5.62 -8.41 11.45
CA PRO A 228 -5.46 -9.59 12.30
C PRO A 228 -5.65 -9.27 13.78
N MET A 229 -5.01 -8.19 14.25
CA MET A 229 -5.10 -7.80 15.67
C MET A 229 -6.50 -7.36 16.07
N SER A 230 -7.31 -6.82 15.14
CA SER A 230 -8.70 -6.41 15.44
C SER A 230 -9.61 -7.56 15.86
N VAL A 231 -9.26 -8.80 15.52
CA VAL A 231 -10.03 -10.01 15.84
C VAL A 231 -9.23 -11.07 16.61
N GLY A 232 -7.99 -10.78 16.97
CA GLY A 232 -7.13 -11.74 17.65
C GLY A 232 -6.57 -12.85 16.75
N ALA A 233 -6.41 -12.59 15.45
CA ALA A 233 -5.85 -13.53 14.47
C ALA A 233 -4.30 -13.53 14.48
N THR A 234 -3.71 -14.41 13.67
CA THR A 234 -2.25 -14.57 13.53
C THR A 234 -1.77 -14.02 12.20
N THR A 235 -0.58 -13.43 12.16
CA THR A 235 0.08 -12.96 10.93
C THR A 235 1.44 -13.61 10.76
N ILE A 236 1.71 -14.04 9.52
CA ILE A 236 3.04 -14.43 9.08
C ILE A 236 3.70 -13.22 8.42
N LEU A 237 4.76 -12.72 9.02
CA LEU A 237 5.57 -11.61 8.51
C LEU A 237 6.65 -12.16 7.56
N ASN A 238 6.96 -11.41 6.52
CA ASN A 238 8.00 -11.76 5.56
C ASN A 238 8.97 -10.59 5.37
N SER A 239 10.16 -10.70 5.92
CA SER A 239 11.22 -9.69 5.79
C SER A 239 11.83 -9.63 4.39
N GLU A 240 11.76 -10.72 3.63
CA GLU A 240 12.36 -10.85 2.32
C GLU A 240 11.49 -10.26 1.19
N ARG A 241 12.07 -10.17 -0.01
CA ARG A 241 11.31 -9.80 -1.21
C ARG A 241 10.23 -10.85 -1.50
N PRO A 242 8.97 -10.45 -1.78
CA PRO A 242 7.88 -11.39 -2.08
C PRO A 242 8.00 -11.91 -3.53
N THR A 243 8.85 -12.91 -3.74
CA THR A 243 8.94 -13.66 -5.01
C THR A 243 7.91 -14.79 -5.05
N PRO A 244 7.52 -15.31 -6.23
CA PRO A 244 6.64 -16.48 -6.33
C PRO A 244 7.10 -17.66 -5.47
N ALA A 245 8.37 -18.05 -5.57
CA ALA A 245 8.94 -19.14 -4.78
C ALA A 245 8.82 -18.91 -3.28
N ARG A 246 9.14 -17.69 -2.81
CA ARG A 246 9.01 -17.35 -1.39
C ARG A 246 7.56 -17.37 -0.90
N MET A 247 6.63 -16.88 -1.71
CA MET A 247 5.21 -16.88 -1.32
C MET A 247 4.65 -18.30 -1.25
N PHE A 248 4.97 -19.16 -2.20
CA PHE A 248 4.55 -20.57 -2.15
C PHE A 248 5.20 -21.33 -0.99
N ASP A 249 6.48 -21.10 -0.68
CA ASP A 249 7.13 -21.67 0.52
C ASP A 249 6.36 -21.30 1.80
N LEU A 250 6.07 -20.01 1.99
CA LEU A 250 5.32 -19.56 3.15
C LEU A 250 3.87 -20.08 3.18
N MET A 251 3.20 -20.14 2.03
CA MET A 251 1.86 -20.71 1.94
C MET A 251 1.84 -22.19 2.32
N ASN A 252 2.82 -22.97 1.86
CA ASN A 252 2.90 -24.39 2.16
C ASN A 252 3.29 -24.65 3.62
N ARG A 253 4.21 -23.85 4.17
CA ARG A 253 4.70 -23.99 5.54
C ARG A 253 3.68 -23.55 6.59
N TYR A 254 2.99 -22.45 6.37
CA TYR A 254 2.12 -21.82 7.36
C TYR A 254 0.63 -21.96 7.08
N ASN A 255 0.26 -22.44 5.90
CA ASN A 255 -1.11 -22.70 5.49
C ASN A 255 -2.07 -21.53 5.78
N PRO A 256 -1.78 -20.30 5.29
CA PRO A 256 -2.59 -19.12 5.57
C PRO A 256 -4.01 -19.27 5.01
N SER A 257 -4.96 -18.63 5.69
CA SER A 257 -6.35 -18.57 5.25
C SER A 257 -6.65 -17.32 4.41
N ILE A 258 -5.82 -16.28 4.54
CA ILE A 258 -5.94 -15.04 3.76
C ILE A 258 -4.56 -14.69 3.17
N PHE A 259 -4.53 -14.46 1.85
CA PHE A 259 -3.35 -13.97 1.15
C PHE A 259 -3.59 -12.60 0.55
N TYR A 260 -2.75 -11.64 0.92
CA TYR A 260 -2.80 -10.27 0.44
C TYR A 260 -1.68 -10.04 -0.57
N GLY A 261 -2.02 -9.96 -1.85
CA GLY A 261 -1.08 -9.78 -2.93
C GLY A 261 -1.24 -8.46 -3.67
N VAL A 262 -0.54 -8.35 -4.78
CA VAL A 262 -0.65 -7.26 -5.76
C VAL A 262 -0.76 -7.87 -7.16
N PRO A 263 -1.35 -7.19 -8.16
CA PRO A 263 -1.60 -7.77 -9.48
C PRO A 263 -0.36 -8.37 -10.14
N THR A 264 0.77 -7.67 -10.06
CA THR A 264 2.05 -8.12 -10.64
C THR A 264 2.57 -9.40 -9.99
N LEU A 265 2.39 -9.58 -8.68
CA LEU A 265 2.78 -10.81 -7.98
C LEU A 265 1.85 -11.98 -8.36
N PHE A 266 0.53 -11.76 -8.39
CA PHE A 266 -0.41 -12.80 -8.83
C PHE A 266 -0.10 -13.28 -10.25
N ALA A 267 0.18 -12.35 -11.18
CA ALA A 267 0.59 -12.69 -12.53
C ALA A 267 1.91 -13.47 -12.55
N ALA A 268 2.91 -13.06 -11.76
CA ALA A 268 4.19 -13.76 -11.67
C ALA A 268 4.02 -15.18 -11.10
N MET A 269 3.21 -15.35 -10.04
CA MET A 269 2.93 -16.67 -9.45
C MET A 269 2.19 -17.61 -10.42
N LEU A 270 1.33 -17.07 -11.29
CA LEU A 270 0.64 -17.86 -12.32
C LEU A 270 1.58 -18.29 -13.45
N ASN A 271 2.53 -17.45 -13.83
CA ASN A 271 3.43 -17.63 -14.98
C ASN A 271 4.76 -18.29 -14.63
N ASP A 272 5.05 -18.53 -13.34
CA ASP A 272 6.29 -19.21 -12.93
C ASP A 272 6.20 -20.70 -13.22
N GLU A 273 6.93 -21.14 -14.25
CA GLU A 273 6.93 -22.53 -14.69
C GLU A 273 7.50 -23.50 -13.61
N ALA A 274 8.49 -23.03 -12.81
CA ALA A 274 9.05 -23.82 -11.71
C ALA A 274 8.01 -24.06 -10.60
N MET A 275 7.05 -23.15 -10.43
CA MET A 275 6.00 -23.19 -9.41
C MET A 275 4.64 -23.64 -9.98
N LYS A 276 4.59 -24.13 -11.21
CA LYS A 276 3.34 -24.51 -11.92
C LYS A 276 2.51 -25.57 -11.18
N ALA A 277 3.17 -26.51 -10.48
CA ALA A 277 2.52 -27.55 -9.71
C ALA A 277 1.99 -27.08 -8.35
N GLU A 278 2.46 -25.95 -7.87
CA GLU A 278 2.06 -25.41 -6.56
C GLU A 278 0.59 -25.00 -6.54
N ARG A 279 -0.06 -25.30 -5.43
CA ARG A 279 -1.49 -25.00 -5.19
C ARG A 279 -1.71 -24.10 -3.98
N GLY A 280 -0.62 -23.67 -3.31
CA GLY A 280 -0.70 -22.94 -2.06
C GLY A 280 -1.23 -23.76 -0.89
N GLY A 281 -1.46 -23.12 0.23
CA GLY A 281 -2.00 -23.77 1.42
C GLY A 281 -3.46 -24.22 1.25
N LYS A 282 -3.83 -25.29 1.96
CA LYS A 282 -5.19 -25.86 1.88
C LYS A 282 -6.27 -25.02 2.58
N SER A 283 -5.85 -24.13 3.49
CA SER A 283 -6.75 -23.27 4.27
C SER A 283 -7.10 -21.95 3.57
N LEU A 284 -6.48 -21.66 2.42
CA LEU A 284 -6.68 -20.40 1.70
C LEU A 284 -8.15 -20.27 1.29
N ARG A 285 -8.82 -19.24 1.83
CA ARG A 285 -10.24 -18.97 1.58
C ARG A 285 -10.51 -17.67 0.84
N ILE A 286 -9.58 -16.72 0.92
CA ILE A 286 -9.67 -15.39 0.30
C ILE A 286 -8.28 -14.92 -0.11
N CYS A 287 -8.22 -14.29 -1.28
CA CYS A 287 -7.10 -13.44 -1.68
C CYS A 287 -7.58 -12.02 -1.88
N THR A 288 -6.72 -11.04 -1.66
CA THR A 288 -7.00 -9.64 -1.97
C THR A 288 -5.93 -9.06 -2.87
N SER A 289 -6.30 -8.10 -3.69
CA SER A 289 -5.41 -7.35 -4.56
C SER A 289 -5.68 -5.87 -4.44
N ALA A 290 -4.63 -5.07 -4.38
CA ALA A 290 -4.72 -3.61 -4.42
C ALA A 290 -3.40 -3.00 -4.93
N GLY A 291 -3.39 -1.67 -5.10
CA GLY A 291 -2.24 -0.89 -5.53
C GLY A 291 -2.20 -0.61 -7.03
N GLU A 292 -2.72 -1.51 -7.84
CA GLU A 292 -2.95 -1.40 -9.28
C GLU A 292 -4.27 -2.12 -9.62
N ALA A 293 -4.86 -1.84 -10.78
CA ALA A 293 -6.06 -2.56 -11.20
C ALA A 293 -5.70 -4.02 -11.57
N LEU A 294 -6.46 -4.98 -11.06
CA LEU A 294 -6.27 -6.40 -11.35
C LEU A 294 -6.81 -6.72 -12.76
N PRO A 295 -5.96 -7.22 -13.69
CA PRO A 295 -6.45 -7.69 -14.97
C PRO A 295 -7.44 -8.84 -14.81
N GLU A 296 -8.54 -8.81 -15.57
CA GLU A 296 -9.57 -9.85 -15.53
C GLU A 296 -9.00 -11.24 -15.79
N SER A 297 -8.07 -11.36 -16.74
CA SER A 297 -7.41 -12.63 -17.08
C SER A 297 -6.62 -13.22 -15.90
N VAL A 298 -5.99 -12.37 -15.08
CA VAL A 298 -5.25 -12.81 -13.87
C VAL A 298 -6.22 -13.34 -12.83
N GLY A 299 -7.31 -12.62 -12.56
CA GLY A 299 -8.34 -13.05 -11.61
C GLY A 299 -8.96 -14.39 -12.01
N ASN A 300 -9.38 -14.53 -13.28
CA ASN A 300 -9.96 -15.77 -13.80
C ASN A 300 -8.98 -16.95 -13.75
N SER A 301 -7.72 -16.74 -14.12
CA SER A 301 -6.67 -17.77 -14.08
C SER A 301 -6.35 -18.20 -12.66
N TRP A 302 -6.31 -17.26 -11.71
CA TRP A 302 -6.12 -17.55 -10.30
C TRP A 302 -7.26 -18.40 -9.74
N LYS A 303 -8.50 -17.99 -9.98
CA LYS A 303 -9.70 -18.74 -9.58
C LYS A 303 -9.69 -20.16 -10.14
N SER A 304 -9.36 -20.31 -11.42
CA SER A 304 -9.28 -21.63 -12.07
C SER A 304 -8.21 -22.52 -11.44
N ARG A 305 -7.03 -21.97 -11.09
CA ARG A 305 -5.91 -22.74 -10.54
C ARG A 305 -6.07 -23.07 -9.05
N PHE A 306 -6.48 -22.10 -8.25
CA PHE A 306 -6.49 -22.20 -6.78
C PHE A 306 -7.89 -22.43 -6.19
N GLY A 307 -8.95 -22.23 -6.96
CA GLY A 307 -10.33 -22.34 -6.48
C GLY A 307 -10.78 -21.17 -5.59
N VAL A 308 -9.94 -20.15 -5.41
CA VAL A 308 -10.15 -19.02 -4.50
C VAL A 308 -10.21 -17.73 -5.30
N ASP A 309 -11.15 -16.85 -4.94
CA ASP A 309 -11.28 -15.55 -5.58
C ASP A 309 -10.26 -14.55 -5.06
N ILE A 310 -9.89 -13.59 -5.93
CA ILE A 310 -9.17 -12.39 -5.57
C ILE A 310 -10.17 -11.24 -5.45
N LEU A 311 -10.28 -10.65 -4.26
CA LEU A 311 -11.03 -9.41 -4.06
C LEU A 311 -10.14 -8.25 -4.49
N ASP A 312 -10.35 -7.74 -5.71
CA ASP A 312 -9.69 -6.53 -6.16
C ASP A 312 -10.33 -5.31 -5.53
N GLY A 313 -9.51 -4.37 -5.08
CA GLY A 313 -9.96 -3.15 -4.45
C GLY A 313 -8.97 -1.99 -4.65
N VAL A 314 -9.45 -0.78 -4.47
CA VAL A 314 -8.63 0.42 -4.50
C VAL A 314 -8.62 1.11 -3.15
N GLY A 315 -7.42 1.51 -2.76
CA GLY A 315 -7.13 2.29 -1.57
C GLY A 315 -6.07 3.34 -1.83
N SER A 316 -5.85 4.19 -0.86
CA SER A 316 -4.76 5.18 -0.92
C SER A 316 -4.13 5.37 0.45
N THR A 317 -2.96 6.01 0.48
CA THR A 317 -2.31 6.40 1.74
C THR A 317 -3.17 7.43 2.48
N GLU A 318 -3.82 8.33 1.77
CA GLU A 318 -4.67 9.38 2.31
C GLU A 318 -5.93 8.85 3.01
N LEU A 319 -6.42 7.69 2.58
CA LEU A 319 -7.60 7.00 3.15
C LEU A 319 -7.23 5.76 3.97
N LEU A 320 -5.95 5.55 4.20
CA LEU A 320 -5.30 4.50 4.97
C LEU A 320 -5.44 3.09 4.39
N HIS A 321 -6.56 2.73 3.79
CA HIS A 321 -6.77 1.39 3.22
C HIS A 321 -7.75 1.42 2.05
N ILE A 322 -8.30 0.24 1.71
CA ILE A 322 -9.26 0.03 0.64
C ILE A 322 -10.61 0.67 0.99
N PHE A 323 -11.17 1.41 0.06
CA PHE A 323 -12.47 2.09 0.15
C PHE A 323 -13.47 1.69 -0.94
N LEU A 324 -13.01 1.09 -2.05
CA LEU A 324 -13.83 0.32 -3.01
C LEU A 324 -13.29 -1.10 -3.09
N SER A 325 -14.15 -2.10 -3.10
CA SER A 325 -13.74 -3.50 -3.18
C SER A 325 -14.80 -4.40 -3.83
N ASN A 326 -14.33 -5.43 -4.51
CA ASN A 326 -15.11 -6.64 -4.69
C ASN A 326 -15.34 -7.33 -3.34
N ALA A 327 -16.39 -8.11 -3.21
CA ALA A 327 -16.75 -8.82 -1.98
C ALA A 327 -16.96 -10.32 -2.26
N PRO A 328 -16.83 -11.19 -1.25
CA PRO A 328 -17.12 -12.62 -1.42
C PRO A 328 -18.54 -12.84 -1.98
N GLY A 329 -18.63 -13.59 -3.08
CA GLY A 329 -19.90 -13.85 -3.77
C GLY A 329 -20.41 -12.73 -4.69
N ASP A 330 -19.74 -11.57 -4.74
CA ASP A 330 -20.08 -10.43 -5.59
C ASP A 330 -18.82 -9.86 -6.29
N ILE A 331 -18.24 -10.67 -7.17
CA ILE A 331 -16.97 -10.39 -7.84
C ILE A 331 -17.20 -10.08 -9.33
N LYS A 332 -16.59 -8.98 -9.78
CA LYS A 332 -16.46 -8.65 -11.19
C LYS A 332 -15.02 -8.23 -11.46
N TYR A 333 -14.24 -9.15 -12.01
CA TYR A 333 -12.86 -8.84 -12.40
C TYR A 333 -12.82 -7.72 -13.44
N GLY A 334 -11.79 -6.88 -13.40
CA GLY A 334 -11.70 -5.65 -14.19
C GLY A 334 -12.43 -4.45 -13.57
N SER A 335 -13.09 -4.64 -12.43
CA SER A 335 -13.75 -3.59 -11.65
C SER A 335 -13.15 -3.55 -10.23
N SER A 336 -13.02 -2.35 -9.67
CA SER A 336 -12.65 -2.16 -8.24
C SER A 336 -13.81 -2.46 -7.27
N GLY A 337 -14.94 -2.95 -7.78
CA GLY A 337 -16.11 -3.31 -6.97
C GLY A 337 -16.99 -2.13 -6.56
N LYS A 338 -17.51 -2.19 -5.34
CA LYS A 338 -18.45 -1.24 -4.75
C LYS A 338 -17.84 -0.53 -3.53
N PRO A 339 -18.43 0.58 -3.06
CA PRO A 339 -17.99 1.22 -1.82
C PRO A 339 -17.99 0.25 -0.64
N VAL A 340 -16.90 0.28 0.12
CA VAL A 340 -16.81 -0.43 1.39
C VAL A 340 -17.88 0.12 2.34
N PRO A 341 -18.60 -0.71 3.10
CA PRO A 341 -19.59 -0.23 4.05
C PRO A 341 -19.01 0.83 5.01
N GLY A 342 -19.70 1.95 5.16
CA GLY A 342 -19.25 3.09 5.97
C GLY A 342 -18.47 4.16 5.18
N TYR A 343 -18.23 3.95 3.88
CA TYR A 343 -17.63 4.95 2.99
C TYR A 343 -18.68 5.48 2.01
N ALA A 344 -18.73 6.80 1.82
CA ALA A 344 -19.50 7.42 0.76
C ALA A 344 -18.58 7.79 -0.41
N VAL A 345 -19.08 7.64 -1.63
CA VAL A 345 -18.29 7.84 -2.85
C VAL A 345 -19.08 8.70 -3.84
N ARG A 346 -18.40 9.65 -4.48
CA ARG A 346 -18.94 10.47 -5.55
C ARG A 346 -18.02 10.45 -6.77
N LEU A 347 -18.59 10.54 -7.95
CA LEU A 347 -17.88 10.83 -9.20
C LEU A 347 -18.28 12.23 -9.66
N VAL A 348 -17.30 13.12 -9.82
CA VAL A 348 -17.57 14.52 -10.18
C VAL A 348 -16.85 14.94 -11.46
N ASN A 349 -17.47 15.86 -12.21
CA ASN A 349 -16.86 16.53 -13.35
C ASN A 349 -15.89 17.64 -12.90
N GLU A 350 -15.31 18.37 -13.86
CA GLU A 350 -14.39 19.49 -13.60
C GLU A 350 -15.03 20.65 -12.82
N ALA A 351 -16.35 20.79 -12.89
CA ALA A 351 -17.11 21.80 -12.13
C ALA A 351 -17.52 21.32 -10.72
N GLY A 352 -17.13 20.11 -10.30
CA GLY A 352 -17.47 19.53 -9.00
C GLY A 352 -18.90 18.97 -8.91
N GLN A 353 -19.61 18.86 -10.04
CA GLN A 353 -20.97 18.30 -10.11
C GLN A 353 -20.90 16.80 -10.32
N ASP A 354 -21.87 16.07 -9.74
CA ASP A 354 -21.98 14.63 -9.92
C ASP A 354 -22.20 14.28 -11.39
N VAL A 355 -21.56 13.22 -11.86
CA VAL A 355 -21.75 12.66 -13.20
C VAL A 355 -22.77 11.51 -13.18
N ALA A 356 -23.41 11.25 -14.33
CA ALA A 356 -24.33 10.13 -14.48
C ALA A 356 -23.57 8.78 -14.56
N ASP A 357 -24.31 7.68 -14.40
CA ASP A 357 -23.78 6.34 -14.64
C ASP A 357 -23.31 6.21 -16.10
N GLY A 358 -22.15 5.57 -16.29
CA GLY A 358 -21.48 5.47 -17.59
C GLY A 358 -20.60 6.67 -17.95
N GLU A 359 -20.63 7.76 -17.21
CA GLU A 359 -19.75 8.91 -17.43
C GLU A 359 -18.50 8.87 -16.55
N VAL A 360 -17.39 9.36 -17.11
CA VAL A 360 -16.11 9.44 -16.39
C VAL A 360 -16.09 10.63 -15.45
N GLY A 361 -15.85 10.39 -14.17
CA GLY A 361 -15.70 11.43 -13.15
C GLY A 361 -14.44 11.25 -12.29
N GLU A 362 -14.04 12.32 -11.59
CA GLU A 362 -13.03 12.23 -10.54
C GLU A 362 -13.63 11.61 -9.28
N LEU A 363 -12.92 10.65 -8.70
CA LEU A 363 -13.38 9.91 -7.52
C LEU A 363 -13.11 10.70 -6.24
N LEU A 364 -14.17 11.01 -5.51
CA LEU A 364 -14.15 11.60 -4.17
C LEU A 364 -14.68 10.58 -3.16
N VAL A 365 -14.05 10.53 -2.00
CA VAL A 365 -14.42 9.58 -0.93
C VAL A 365 -14.57 10.32 0.39
N ASP A 366 -15.72 10.14 1.05
CA ASP A 366 -15.92 10.47 2.46
C ASP A 366 -15.68 9.20 3.27
N ALA A 367 -14.69 9.23 4.16
CA ALA A 367 -14.15 8.05 4.81
C ALA A 367 -13.83 8.30 6.29
N PRO A 368 -14.25 7.39 7.19
CA PRO A 368 -13.91 7.48 8.61
C PRO A 368 -12.41 7.27 8.88
N SER A 369 -11.67 6.79 7.89
CA SER A 369 -10.22 6.54 7.95
C SER A 369 -9.37 7.59 7.24
N ALA A 370 -9.97 8.69 6.77
CA ALA A 370 -9.25 9.77 6.09
C ALA A 370 -8.18 10.39 7.01
N GLY A 371 -7.01 10.67 6.43
CA GLY A 371 -5.96 11.40 7.13
C GLY A 371 -6.31 12.87 7.34
N GLU A 372 -5.67 13.49 8.34
CA GLU A 372 -5.88 14.90 8.70
C GLU A 372 -5.27 15.90 7.69
N GLY A 373 -4.44 15.43 6.79
CA GLY A 373 -3.74 16.24 5.82
C GLY A 373 -2.27 15.89 5.69
N TYR A 374 -1.60 16.62 4.80
CA TYR A 374 -0.16 16.48 4.59
C TYR A 374 0.61 17.39 5.54
N TRP A 375 1.68 16.85 6.12
CA TRP A 375 2.61 17.61 6.93
C TRP A 375 3.27 18.73 6.11
N ASN A 376 3.31 19.96 6.64
CA ASN A 376 3.91 21.16 6.03
C ASN A 376 3.46 21.50 4.59
N GLN A 377 2.37 20.91 4.09
CA GLN A 377 1.87 21.14 2.73
C GLN A 377 0.40 21.63 2.73
N ARG A 378 0.15 22.78 3.36
CA ARG A 378 -1.21 23.34 3.53
C ARG A 378 -2.00 23.44 2.23
N HIS A 379 -1.37 23.94 1.16
CA HIS A 379 -2.06 24.13 -0.12
C HIS A 379 -2.53 22.81 -0.72
N LYS A 380 -1.65 21.79 -0.71
CA LYS A 380 -2.02 20.44 -1.20
C LYS A 380 -3.07 19.80 -0.29
N SER A 381 -2.95 19.96 1.04
CA SER A 381 -3.93 19.42 1.98
C SER A 381 -5.33 19.93 1.69
N ARG A 382 -5.49 21.25 1.49
CA ARG A 382 -6.78 21.87 1.18
C ARG A 382 -7.38 21.44 -0.17
N ARG A 383 -6.54 21.04 -1.13
CA ARG A 383 -6.99 20.55 -2.43
C ARG A 383 -7.33 19.06 -2.42
N THR A 384 -6.72 18.30 -1.52
CA THR A 384 -6.96 16.85 -1.40
C THR A 384 -8.07 16.56 -0.40
N PHE A 385 -8.02 17.19 0.78
CA PHE A 385 -9.00 17.01 1.86
C PHE A 385 -9.96 18.20 1.88
N GLU A 386 -11.11 18.02 1.26
CA GLU A 386 -12.09 19.09 0.94
C GLU A 386 -13.37 18.87 1.74
N GLY A 387 -13.43 19.45 2.94
CA GLY A 387 -14.48 19.13 3.90
C GLY A 387 -14.46 17.66 4.29
N PRO A 388 -15.57 16.92 4.18
CA PRO A 388 -15.58 15.48 4.46
C PRO A 388 -14.98 14.64 3.32
N TRP A 389 -14.77 15.24 2.13
CA TRP A 389 -14.36 14.55 0.93
C TRP A 389 -12.84 14.55 0.73
N THR A 390 -12.29 13.39 0.42
CA THR A 390 -10.91 13.23 -0.03
C THR A 390 -10.90 13.02 -1.54
N ARG A 391 -10.21 13.89 -2.29
CA ARG A 391 -9.96 13.71 -3.73
C ARG A 391 -8.87 12.67 -3.92
N THR A 392 -9.18 11.57 -4.60
CA THR A 392 -8.21 10.50 -4.84
C THR A 392 -7.22 10.84 -5.96
N GLY A 393 -7.60 11.74 -6.86
CA GLY A 393 -6.89 12.02 -8.10
C GLY A 393 -7.02 10.88 -9.14
N ASP A 394 -7.99 9.99 -8.95
CA ASP A 394 -8.30 8.91 -9.88
C ASP A 394 -9.61 9.20 -10.61
N LYS A 395 -9.68 8.83 -11.88
CA LYS A 395 -10.89 8.88 -12.69
C LYS A 395 -11.53 7.49 -12.76
N TYR A 396 -12.82 7.46 -12.57
CA TYR A 396 -13.64 6.25 -12.56
C TYR A 396 -14.91 6.43 -13.38
N VAL A 397 -15.50 5.30 -13.78
CA VAL A 397 -16.86 5.20 -14.27
C VAL A 397 -17.65 4.28 -13.35
N ARG A 398 -18.91 4.63 -13.07
CA ARG A 398 -19.83 3.76 -12.33
C ARG A 398 -20.79 3.13 -13.32
N ASP A 399 -20.97 1.81 -13.27
CA ASP A 399 -21.97 1.09 -14.07
C ASP A 399 -23.35 1.07 -13.37
N SER A 400 -24.35 0.57 -14.09
CA SER A 400 -25.73 0.45 -13.59
C SER A 400 -25.89 -0.48 -12.37
N ASP A 401 -24.91 -1.37 -12.12
CA ASP A 401 -24.88 -2.26 -10.96
C ASP A 401 -24.20 -1.60 -9.74
N GLY A 402 -23.78 -0.33 -9.88
CA GLY A 402 -23.09 0.44 -8.85
C GLY A 402 -21.63 0.05 -8.64
N ARG A 403 -20.98 -0.56 -9.64
CA ARG A 403 -19.59 -0.93 -9.61
C ARG A 403 -18.72 0.14 -10.26
N TYR A 404 -17.53 0.30 -9.73
CA TYR A 404 -16.58 1.32 -10.14
C TYR A 404 -15.44 0.69 -10.93
N THR A 405 -15.22 1.18 -12.16
CA THR A 405 -14.13 0.76 -13.03
C THR A 405 -13.11 1.90 -13.17
N PHE A 406 -11.85 1.59 -12.92
CA PHE A 406 -10.73 2.54 -13.02
C PHE A 406 -10.50 2.97 -14.46
N CYS A 407 -10.48 4.28 -14.69
CA CYS A 407 -10.21 4.87 -16.00
C CYS A 407 -8.80 5.47 -16.13
N GLY A 408 -8.11 5.72 -15.02
CA GLY A 408 -6.76 6.29 -15.00
C GLY A 408 -6.59 7.38 -13.95
N ARG A 409 -5.35 7.87 -13.83
CA ARG A 409 -5.05 9.05 -12.99
C ARG A 409 -5.58 10.30 -13.66
N ALA A 410 -6.13 11.22 -12.86
CA ALA A 410 -6.61 12.51 -13.39
C ALA A 410 -5.49 13.29 -14.11
N ASP A 411 -4.26 13.23 -13.58
CA ASP A 411 -3.07 13.88 -14.15
C ASP A 411 -2.52 13.19 -15.41
N ASP A 412 -2.88 11.93 -15.65
CA ASP A 412 -2.40 11.14 -16.79
C ASP A 412 -3.42 11.08 -17.94
N MET A 413 -4.70 11.31 -17.66
CA MET A 413 -5.73 11.30 -18.69
C MET A 413 -5.65 12.53 -19.59
N PHE A 414 -5.93 12.35 -20.87
CA PHE A 414 -5.93 13.42 -21.88
C PHE A 414 -7.07 13.26 -22.88
N LYS A 415 -7.37 14.32 -23.61
CA LYS A 415 -8.43 14.32 -24.64
C LYS A 415 -7.82 14.19 -26.03
N VAL A 416 -8.37 13.28 -26.82
CA VAL A 416 -8.09 13.14 -28.26
C VAL A 416 -9.38 13.49 -29.00
N SER A 417 -9.37 14.56 -29.77
CA SER A 417 -10.58 15.03 -30.50
C SER A 417 -11.81 15.15 -29.61
N GLY A 418 -11.63 15.63 -28.37
CA GLY A 418 -12.71 15.80 -27.39
C GLY A 418 -13.08 14.55 -26.58
N ILE A 419 -12.55 13.38 -26.94
CA ILE A 419 -12.82 12.11 -26.26
C ILE A 419 -11.72 11.85 -25.21
N TRP A 420 -12.11 11.51 -23.99
CA TRP A 420 -11.16 11.10 -22.96
C TRP A 420 -10.45 9.80 -23.34
N VAL A 421 -9.14 9.83 -23.24
CA VAL A 421 -8.27 8.66 -23.41
C VAL A 421 -7.59 8.37 -22.08
N SER A 422 -7.79 7.16 -21.61
CA SER A 422 -7.09 6.62 -20.45
C SER A 422 -5.80 5.92 -20.94
N PRO A 423 -4.62 6.33 -20.49
CA PRO A 423 -3.40 5.56 -20.69
C PRO A 423 -3.58 4.09 -20.28
N PHE A 424 -4.18 3.86 -19.13
CA PHE A 424 -4.42 2.52 -18.58
C PHE A 424 -5.28 1.64 -19.52
N GLU A 425 -6.33 2.19 -20.11
CA GLU A 425 -7.20 1.46 -21.04
C GLU A 425 -6.42 1.02 -22.30
N VAL A 426 -5.58 1.91 -22.83
CA VAL A 426 -4.73 1.60 -23.99
C VAL A 426 -3.64 0.60 -23.62
N GLU A 427 -2.99 0.76 -22.46
CA GLU A 427 -1.99 -0.18 -21.94
C GLU A 427 -2.58 -1.58 -21.73
N SER A 428 -3.76 -1.64 -21.12
CA SER A 428 -4.48 -2.91 -20.89
C SER A 428 -4.81 -3.60 -22.22
N ALA A 429 -5.25 -2.86 -23.23
CA ALA A 429 -5.48 -3.42 -24.56
C ALA A 429 -4.18 -3.96 -25.19
N LEU A 430 -3.09 -3.19 -25.10
CA LEU A 430 -1.77 -3.61 -25.64
C LEU A 430 -1.25 -4.89 -24.97
N ILE A 431 -1.38 -5.01 -23.63
CA ILE A 431 -0.90 -6.17 -22.86
C ILE A 431 -1.66 -7.47 -23.22
N THR A 432 -2.89 -7.38 -23.75
CA THR A 432 -3.61 -8.56 -24.23
C THR A 432 -3.02 -9.14 -25.52
N HIS A 433 -2.12 -8.43 -26.22
CA HIS A 433 -1.45 -8.95 -27.38
C HIS A 433 -0.32 -9.92 -27.00
N PRO A 434 -0.21 -11.11 -27.65
CA PRO A 434 0.76 -12.15 -27.24
C PRO A 434 2.23 -11.71 -27.23
N ALA A 435 2.60 -10.74 -28.07
CA ALA A 435 3.97 -10.23 -28.15
C ALA A 435 4.34 -9.25 -27.02
N VAL A 436 3.37 -8.67 -26.32
CA VAL A 436 3.59 -7.59 -25.34
C VAL A 436 3.71 -8.15 -23.93
N LEU A 437 4.78 -7.79 -23.25
CA LEU A 437 5.01 -8.10 -21.83
C LEU A 437 4.50 -6.98 -20.94
N GLU A 438 4.90 -5.73 -21.25
CA GLU A 438 4.51 -4.52 -20.51
C GLU A 438 4.25 -3.39 -21.49
N ALA A 439 3.40 -2.45 -21.12
CA ALA A 439 3.13 -1.24 -21.89
C ALA A 439 2.96 -0.02 -20.97
N ALA A 440 3.38 1.14 -21.46
CA ALA A 440 3.11 2.43 -20.86
C ALA A 440 2.68 3.42 -21.95
N VAL A 441 1.67 4.24 -21.66
CA VAL A 441 1.13 5.21 -22.62
C VAL A 441 1.18 6.61 -22.03
N VAL A 442 1.63 7.55 -22.86
CA VAL A 442 1.67 8.98 -22.51
C VAL A 442 1.05 9.82 -23.63
N PRO A 443 0.54 11.03 -23.31
CA PRO A 443 0.17 11.98 -24.35
C PRO A 443 1.43 12.53 -25.05
N GLU A 444 1.37 12.62 -26.36
CA GLU A 444 2.36 13.26 -27.22
C GLU A 444 1.65 14.24 -28.15
N ALA A 445 2.22 15.42 -28.38
CA ALA A 445 1.66 16.39 -29.33
C ALA A 445 2.06 16.01 -30.76
N ASP A 446 1.09 15.97 -31.66
CA ASP A 446 1.37 15.87 -33.10
C ASP A 446 1.89 17.22 -33.66
N PRO A 447 2.31 17.31 -34.93
CA PRO A 447 2.82 18.55 -35.51
C PRO A 447 1.83 19.74 -35.47
N GLU A 448 0.54 19.47 -35.37
CA GLU A 448 -0.51 20.46 -35.20
C GLU A 448 -0.75 20.85 -33.72
N GLY A 449 0.02 20.27 -32.78
CA GLY A 449 -0.11 20.51 -31.34
C GLY A 449 -1.26 19.75 -30.67
N LEU A 450 -1.86 18.77 -31.36
CA LEU A 450 -2.96 17.97 -30.82
C LEU A 450 -2.42 16.73 -30.10
N LEU A 451 -2.88 16.50 -28.87
CA LEU A 451 -2.46 15.34 -28.08
C LEU A 451 -2.96 14.03 -28.70
N LYS A 452 -2.05 13.08 -28.81
CA LYS A 452 -2.31 11.70 -29.28
C LYS A 452 -1.62 10.69 -28.33
N PRO A 453 -2.09 9.44 -28.24
CA PRO A 453 -1.41 8.42 -27.45
C PRO A 453 -0.08 8.01 -28.10
N ARG A 454 1.00 8.00 -27.31
CA ARG A 454 2.27 7.34 -27.61
C ARG A 454 2.49 6.19 -26.65
N ALA A 455 2.78 5.01 -27.17
CA ALA A 455 2.99 3.81 -26.38
C ALA A 455 4.46 3.42 -26.35
N PHE A 456 4.93 3.02 -25.17
CA PHE A 456 6.22 2.35 -24.96
C PHE A 456 5.93 0.91 -24.57
N VAL A 457 6.46 -0.06 -25.31
CA VAL A 457 6.17 -1.48 -25.09
C VAL A 457 7.44 -2.27 -24.82
N VAL A 458 7.38 -3.16 -23.83
CA VAL A 458 8.38 -4.20 -23.59
C VAL A 458 7.85 -5.50 -24.21
N LEU A 459 8.64 -6.14 -25.04
CA LEU A 459 8.22 -7.36 -25.71
C LEU A 459 8.55 -8.60 -24.89
N ARG A 460 7.76 -9.65 -25.07
CA ARG A 460 8.08 -10.98 -24.53
C ARG A 460 9.31 -11.56 -25.23
N PRO A 461 10.14 -12.36 -24.55
CA PRO A 461 11.26 -13.04 -25.17
C PRO A 461 10.83 -13.84 -26.39
N GLY A 462 11.56 -13.66 -27.50
CA GLY A 462 11.27 -14.34 -28.76
C GLY A 462 10.15 -13.75 -29.63
N ALA A 463 9.54 -12.64 -29.24
CA ALA A 463 8.55 -11.95 -30.06
C ALA A 463 9.18 -11.38 -31.33
N LYS A 464 8.54 -11.60 -32.51
CA LYS A 464 8.98 -11.03 -33.77
C LYS A 464 8.54 -9.58 -33.91
N VAL A 465 9.42 -8.72 -34.42
CA VAL A 465 9.22 -7.25 -34.48
C VAL A 465 8.68 -6.78 -35.84
N THR A 466 8.60 -7.65 -36.86
CA THR A 466 8.14 -7.28 -38.20
C THR A 466 6.68 -6.85 -38.18
N ASP A 467 6.39 -5.66 -38.68
CA ASP A 467 5.06 -5.03 -38.72
C ASP A 467 4.34 -4.87 -37.38
N LEU A 468 5.10 -4.99 -36.26
CA LEU A 468 4.56 -4.98 -34.92
C LEU A 468 3.75 -3.72 -34.60
N GLN A 469 4.20 -2.54 -35.06
CA GLN A 469 3.50 -1.29 -34.78
C GLN A 469 2.09 -1.29 -35.37
N GLU A 470 1.93 -1.68 -36.62
CA GLU A 470 0.61 -1.72 -37.28
C GLU A 470 -0.29 -2.81 -36.68
N MET A 471 0.29 -3.97 -36.34
CA MET A 471 -0.46 -5.04 -35.66
C MET A 471 -0.96 -4.58 -34.29
N LEU A 472 -0.15 -3.90 -33.49
CA LEU A 472 -0.53 -3.40 -32.19
C LEU A 472 -1.56 -2.27 -32.28
N LYS A 473 -1.42 -1.36 -33.25
CA LYS A 473 -2.42 -0.32 -33.52
C LYS A 473 -3.78 -0.92 -33.86
N GLU A 474 -3.80 -1.90 -34.75
CA GLU A 474 -5.02 -2.58 -35.18
C GLU A 474 -5.64 -3.39 -34.01
N HIS A 475 -4.81 -4.08 -33.23
CA HIS A 475 -5.26 -4.79 -32.04
C HIS A 475 -5.95 -3.86 -31.04
N VAL A 476 -5.38 -2.68 -30.77
CA VAL A 476 -6.00 -1.68 -29.88
C VAL A 476 -7.30 -1.15 -30.45
N LYS A 477 -7.35 -0.84 -31.77
CA LYS A 477 -8.60 -0.40 -32.43
C LYS A 477 -9.73 -1.40 -32.28
N GLN A 478 -9.42 -2.68 -32.43
CA GLN A 478 -10.42 -3.76 -32.30
C GLN A 478 -10.91 -3.93 -30.86
N LYS A 479 -10.03 -3.69 -29.86
CA LYS A 479 -10.35 -3.87 -28.45
C LYS A 479 -11.12 -2.71 -27.83
N ILE A 480 -10.70 -1.47 -28.12
CA ILE A 480 -11.20 -0.26 -27.41
C ILE A 480 -11.66 0.85 -28.37
N GLY A 481 -11.80 0.55 -29.64
CA GLY A 481 -12.32 1.45 -30.66
C GLY A 481 -11.25 2.28 -31.41
N PRO A 482 -11.65 2.91 -32.54
CA PRO A 482 -10.70 3.48 -33.50
C PRO A 482 -10.08 4.82 -33.07
N TRP A 483 -10.51 5.41 -31.96
CA TRP A 483 -10.08 6.76 -31.55
C TRP A 483 -8.93 6.75 -30.56
N LYS A 484 -8.75 5.67 -29.77
CA LYS A 484 -7.85 5.58 -28.62
C LYS A 484 -6.52 4.90 -28.95
N TYR A 485 -6.29 4.41 -30.18
CA TYR A 485 -5.08 3.68 -30.54
C TYR A 485 -3.83 4.60 -30.52
N PRO A 486 -2.66 4.06 -30.13
CA PRO A 486 -1.41 4.83 -30.13
C PRO A 486 -0.99 5.20 -31.55
N ARG A 487 -0.59 6.45 -31.74
CA ARG A 487 -0.07 6.93 -33.02
C ARG A 487 1.39 6.52 -33.20
N TRP A 488 2.13 6.51 -32.10
CA TRP A 488 3.52 6.07 -32.06
C TRP A 488 3.65 4.93 -31.06
N ILE A 489 4.47 3.94 -31.41
CA ILE A 489 4.79 2.78 -30.57
C ILE A 489 6.29 2.57 -30.60
N ASP A 490 6.93 2.72 -29.44
CA ASP A 490 8.35 2.50 -29.24
C ASP A 490 8.57 1.19 -28.49
N VAL A 491 9.48 0.36 -29.01
CA VAL A 491 9.92 -0.84 -28.30
C VAL A 491 11.09 -0.47 -27.40
N VAL A 492 10.97 -0.75 -26.12
CA VAL A 492 11.98 -0.47 -25.10
C VAL A 492 12.38 -1.73 -24.34
N GLU A 493 13.59 -1.75 -23.78
CA GLU A 493 14.06 -2.90 -22.99
C GLU A 493 13.35 -2.99 -21.62
N SER A 494 13.05 -1.83 -21.02
CA SER A 494 12.35 -1.74 -19.73
C SER A 494 11.62 -0.42 -19.60
N LEU A 495 10.57 -0.39 -18.76
CA LEU A 495 9.86 0.84 -18.41
C LEU A 495 10.42 1.44 -17.12
N PRO A 496 10.49 2.79 -17.00
CA PRO A 496 10.90 3.44 -15.77
C PRO A 496 9.85 3.20 -14.67
N LYS A 497 10.29 2.65 -13.53
CA LYS A 497 9.43 2.30 -12.42
C LYS A 497 9.91 2.95 -11.12
N THR A 498 8.97 3.16 -10.20
CA THR A 498 9.28 3.49 -8.81
C THR A 498 9.86 2.26 -8.11
N ALA A 499 10.41 2.46 -6.90
CA ALA A 499 10.83 1.36 -6.03
C ALA A 499 9.69 0.35 -5.73
N THR A 500 8.44 0.77 -5.88
CA THR A 500 7.24 -0.05 -5.68
C THR A 500 6.71 -0.71 -6.94
N GLY A 501 7.41 -0.56 -8.09
CA GLY A 501 7.03 -1.14 -9.37
C GLY A 501 6.08 -0.31 -10.22
N LYS A 502 5.56 0.84 -9.72
CA LYS A 502 4.66 1.71 -10.48
C LYS A 502 5.39 2.45 -11.60
N ILE A 503 4.80 2.48 -12.80
CA ILE A 503 5.36 3.17 -13.96
C ILE A 503 5.44 4.68 -13.73
N GLN A 504 6.62 5.25 -13.97
CA GLN A 504 6.91 6.68 -13.88
C GLN A 504 6.69 7.36 -15.24
N ARG A 505 5.43 7.59 -15.64
CA ARG A 505 5.07 8.15 -16.96
C ARG A 505 5.67 9.53 -17.22
N PHE A 506 5.93 10.32 -16.18
CA PHE A 506 6.56 11.64 -16.33
C PHE A 506 7.96 11.53 -16.98
N LYS A 507 8.74 10.48 -16.66
CA LYS A 507 10.05 10.24 -17.29
C LYS A 507 9.94 9.87 -18.76
N LEU A 508 8.86 9.23 -19.15
CA LEU A 508 8.61 8.91 -20.56
C LEU A 508 8.19 10.14 -21.37
N ARG A 509 7.55 11.13 -20.73
CA ARG A 509 7.22 12.44 -21.34
C ARG A 509 8.46 13.31 -21.53
N GLU A 510 9.39 13.31 -20.56
CA GLU A 510 10.62 14.12 -20.61
C GLU A 510 11.66 13.56 -21.60
N GLY A 511 11.69 12.26 -21.84
CA GLY A 511 12.58 11.60 -22.80
C GLY A 511 12.09 11.60 -24.25
N ALA A 512 10.94 12.20 -24.52
CA ALA A 512 10.34 12.31 -25.85
C ALA A 512 10.66 13.65 -26.56
N ASN A 513 11.44 14.54 -25.91
CA ASN A 513 11.93 15.83 -26.46
C ASN A 513 13.36 15.73 -26.97
#